data_4ed178b9c376c745f05a4e25e3a79570
#
_entry.id   4ed178b9c376c745f05a4e25e3a79570
#
_cell.length_a   1.000
_cell.length_b   1.000
_cell.length_c   1.000
_cell.angle_alpha   90.00
_cell.angle_beta   90.00
_cell.angle_gamma   90.00
#
_symmetry.space_group_name_H-M   'P 1'
#
loop_
_entity.id
_entity.type
_entity.pdbx_description
1 polymer ?
#
loop_
_entity_poly.entity_id
_entity_poly.type
_entity_poly.pdbx_seq_one_letter_code
_entity_poly.pdbx_strand_id
1 'polypeptide(L)'
;MRVLTICAAFIVCMAIGGLGPSSAWASADQETRPQAGPCAAAISVAERARNIPVHLLQAISLTESGRWSADDDAFVAWPWTVMAEGRGRYLPSKEAAIAEVQALKAKGITNIDVGCMQVNL
;
A
#
# COMPACT_ATOMS: atom_id res chain seq x y z
N MET A 1 -50.23 47.33 49.71
CA MET A 1 -49.13 47.69 50.60
C MET A 1 -47.90 46.86 50.27
N ARG A 2 -46.81 47.52 49.86
CA ARG A 2 -45.41 47.23 50.11
C ARG A 2 -44.90 45.83 49.67
N VAL A 3 -43.78 45.62 49.04
CA VAL A 3 -42.56 46.42 48.87
C VAL A 3 -41.83 45.89 47.64
N LEU A 4 -41.31 46.82 46.90
CA LEU A 4 -40.32 46.67 45.85
C LEU A 4 -39.05 46.00 46.39
N THR A 5 -38.51 45.02 45.74
CA THR A 5 -37.09 44.67 45.93
C THR A 5 -36.50 44.33 44.56
N ILE A 6 -35.66 45.24 44.14
CA ILE A 6 -34.85 45.17 42.95
C ILE A 6 -33.63 44.28 43.27
N CYS A 7 -33.45 43.16 42.60
CA CYS A 7 -32.16 42.48 42.60
C CYS A 7 -31.53 42.57 41.24
N ALA A 8 -30.50 43.41 41.17
CA ALA A 8 -29.64 43.50 40.03
C ALA A 8 -28.81 42.23 39.92
N ALA A 9 -29.03 41.43 38.89
CA ALA A 9 -28.21 40.30 38.58
C ALA A 9 -27.08 40.76 37.63
N PHE A 10 -25.87 40.78 38.14
CA PHE A 10 -24.65 40.98 37.36
C PHE A 10 -24.49 39.83 36.39
N ILE A 11 -24.55 40.15 35.08
CA ILE A 11 -24.16 39.22 34.04
C ILE A 11 -22.64 39.30 33.95
N VAL A 12 -22.00 38.33 34.55
CA VAL A 12 -20.57 38.07 34.31
C VAL A 12 -20.45 37.28 33.01
N CYS A 13 -20.10 37.99 31.96
CA CYS A 13 -19.77 37.38 30.67
C CYS A 13 -18.39 36.73 30.78
N MET A 14 -18.34 35.45 31.17
CA MET A 14 -17.11 34.69 31.08
C MET A 14 -16.85 34.38 29.60
N ALA A 15 -15.87 35.07 29.03
CA ALA A 15 -15.27 34.71 27.76
C ALA A 15 -14.52 33.39 27.95
N ILE A 16 -15.19 32.27 27.64
CA ILE A 16 -14.54 30.98 27.56
C ILE A 16 -13.77 30.98 26.24
N GLY A 17 -12.48 31.27 26.34
CA GLY A 17 -11.55 31.10 25.23
C GLY A 17 -11.58 29.64 24.79
N GLY A 18 -12.20 29.39 23.65
CA GLY A 18 -12.21 28.06 23.03
C GLY A 18 -10.79 27.68 22.60
N LEU A 19 -10.11 26.92 23.44
CA LEU A 19 -9.00 26.08 22.99
C LEU A 19 -9.63 24.95 22.15
N GLY A 20 -9.76 25.22 20.84
CA GLY A 20 -10.09 24.17 19.90
C GLY A 20 -9.03 23.08 19.99
N PRO A 21 -9.41 21.80 19.94
CA PRO A 21 -8.45 20.74 19.83
C PRO A 21 -7.67 20.98 18.55
N SER A 22 -6.40 21.40 18.68
CA SER A 22 -5.46 21.31 17.58
C SER A 22 -5.40 19.84 17.20
N SER A 23 -6.09 19.48 16.13
CA SER A 23 -5.90 18.18 15.50
C SER A 23 -4.46 18.17 15.01
N ALA A 24 -3.55 17.80 15.90
CA ALA A 24 -2.23 17.36 15.53
C ALA A 24 -2.48 16.14 14.64
N TRP A 25 -2.47 16.37 13.33
CA TRP A 25 -2.25 15.30 12.40
C TRP A 25 -0.88 14.77 12.79
N ALA A 26 -0.90 13.71 13.58
CA ALA A 26 0.28 12.92 13.81
C ALA A 26 0.76 12.57 12.39
N SER A 27 1.81 13.25 11.94
CA SER A 27 2.66 12.71 10.92
C SER A 27 3.10 11.39 11.52
N ALA A 28 2.36 10.31 11.20
CA ALA A 28 2.88 8.99 11.38
C ALA A 28 4.16 9.04 10.54
N ASP A 29 5.29 9.15 11.21
CA ASP A 29 6.54 8.65 10.69
C ASP A 29 6.23 7.19 10.37
N GLN A 30 5.72 7.03 9.16
CA GLN A 30 5.59 5.73 8.55
C GLN A 30 7.02 5.35 8.28
N GLU A 31 7.64 4.89 9.37
CA GLU A 31 8.94 4.26 9.35
C GLU A 31 8.83 3.22 8.24
N THR A 32 9.41 3.60 7.09
CA THR A 32 9.30 2.83 5.85
C THR A 32 10.06 1.55 6.12
N ARG A 33 9.34 0.58 6.72
CA ARG A 33 9.88 -0.77 6.87
C ARG A 33 10.35 -1.17 5.47
N PRO A 34 11.65 -1.47 5.28
CA PRO A 34 12.14 -1.91 3.98
C PRO A 34 11.19 -2.99 3.50
N GLN A 35 10.63 -2.83 2.29
CA GLN A 35 9.75 -3.86 1.79
C GLN A 35 10.52 -5.16 1.72
N ALA A 36 10.01 -6.17 2.39
CA ALA A 36 10.52 -7.51 2.34
C ALA A 36 10.18 -8.14 0.97
N GLY A 37 10.93 -9.16 0.61
CA GLY A 37 10.64 -9.97 -0.55
C GLY A 37 11.58 -9.77 -1.74
N PRO A 38 11.58 -10.74 -2.63
CA PRO A 38 12.59 -10.85 -3.69
C PRO A 38 12.50 -9.77 -4.78
N CYS A 39 11.35 -9.10 -4.93
CA CYS A 39 11.19 -8.00 -5.89
C CYS A 39 11.72 -6.66 -5.37
N ALA A 40 11.75 -6.44 -4.07
CA ALA A 40 12.00 -5.14 -3.46
C ALA A 40 13.34 -4.51 -3.84
N ALA A 41 14.40 -5.30 -3.84
CA ALA A 41 15.74 -4.82 -4.17
C ALA A 41 15.84 -4.35 -5.63
N ALA A 42 15.31 -5.13 -6.56
CA ALA A 42 15.31 -4.80 -7.99
C ALA A 42 14.48 -3.54 -8.27
N ILE A 43 13.32 -3.42 -7.63
CA ILE A 43 12.43 -2.27 -7.75
C ILE A 43 13.13 -1.00 -7.23
N SER A 44 13.75 -1.04 -6.05
CA SER A 44 14.46 0.11 -5.49
C SER A 44 15.64 0.56 -6.37
N VAL A 45 16.33 -0.36 -7.01
CA VAL A 45 17.39 -0.03 -7.98
C VAL A 45 16.79 0.65 -9.20
N ALA A 46 15.69 0.15 -9.75
CA ALA A 46 15.02 0.72 -10.91
C ALA A 46 14.48 2.13 -10.64
N GLU A 47 13.84 2.35 -9.49
CA GLU A 47 13.34 3.67 -9.09
C GLU A 47 14.46 4.71 -9.07
N ARG A 48 15.59 4.39 -8.41
CA ARG A 48 16.74 5.30 -8.36
C ARG A 48 17.37 5.54 -9.74
N ALA A 49 17.55 4.49 -10.53
CA ALA A 49 18.21 4.59 -11.83
C ALA A 49 17.41 5.39 -12.86
N ARG A 50 16.11 5.50 -12.70
CA ARG A 50 15.19 6.14 -13.64
C ARG A 50 14.52 7.41 -13.08
N ASN A 51 14.96 7.88 -11.90
CA ASN A 51 14.37 9.01 -11.21
C ASN A 51 12.85 8.88 -11.01
N ILE A 52 12.39 7.64 -10.76
CA ILE A 52 11.00 7.35 -10.45
C ILE A 52 10.78 7.70 -8.97
N PRO A 53 9.64 8.31 -8.61
CA PRO A 53 9.33 8.58 -7.21
C PRO A 53 9.49 7.33 -6.34
N VAL A 54 10.14 7.51 -5.20
CA VAL A 54 10.38 6.42 -4.24
C VAL A 54 9.08 5.76 -3.85
N HIS A 55 9.08 4.42 -3.82
CA HIS A 55 7.93 3.56 -3.50
C HIS A 55 6.80 3.51 -4.55
N LEU A 56 6.92 4.20 -5.70
CA LEU A 56 5.89 4.13 -6.73
C LEU A 56 5.82 2.74 -7.39
N LEU A 57 6.96 2.25 -7.92
CA LEU A 57 7.00 0.91 -8.51
C LEU A 57 6.73 -0.17 -7.46
N GLN A 58 7.09 0.09 -6.23
CA GLN A 58 6.84 -0.78 -5.11
C GLN A 58 5.33 -0.94 -4.85
N ALA A 59 4.57 0.15 -4.82
CA ALA A 59 3.12 0.12 -4.67
C ALA A 59 2.45 -0.61 -5.84
N ILE A 60 2.92 -0.36 -7.07
CA ILE A 60 2.42 -1.05 -8.26
C ILE A 60 2.69 -2.55 -8.15
N SER A 61 3.91 -2.96 -7.81
CA SER A 61 4.25 -4.39 -7.72
C SER A 61 3.44 -5.15 -6.67
N LEU A 62 3.10 -4.50 -5.56
CA LEU A 62 2.23 -5.10 -4.55
C LEU A 62 0.80 -5.28 -5.06
N THR A 63 0.31 -4.36 -5.88
CA THR A 63 -1.01 -4.47 -6.51
C THR A 63 -1.04 -5.58 -7.55
N GLU A 64 0.04 -5.70 -8.36
CA GLU A 64 0.12 -6.62 -9.49
C GLU A 64 0.41 -8.08 -9.09
N SER A 65 1.30 -8.27 -8.13
CA SER A 65 1.78 -9.61 -7.76
C SER A 65 1.87 -9.84 -6.25
N GLY A 66 1.23 -8.99 -5.46
CA GLY A 66 1.29 -9.07 -4.01
C GLY A 66 0.64 -10.33 -3.45
N ARG A 67 1.32 -10.96 -2.49
CA ARG A 67 0.78 -12.05 -1.67
C ARG A 67 1.32 -11.97 -0.25
N TRP A 68 0.61 -12.59 0.68
CA TRP A 68 1.14 -12.77 2.03
C TRP A 68 2.30 -13.78 2.02
N SER A 69 3.40 -13.42 2.65
CA SER A 69 4.55 -14.28 2.91
C SER A 69 4.65 -14.54 4.41
N ALA A 70 4.51 -15.81 4.81
CA ALA A 70 4.67 -16.17 6.21
C ALA A 70 6.15 -16.10 6.65
N ASP A 71 7.07 -16.30 5.73
CA ASP A 71 8.51 -16.24 6.01
C ASP A 71 8.98 -14.80 6.30
N ASP A 72 8.38 -13.83 5.60
CA ASP A 72 8.67 -12.41 5.77
C ASP A 72 7.76 -11.71 6.78
N ASP A 73 6.70 -12.39 7.25
CA ASP A 73 5.60 -11.83 8.03
C ASP A 73 5.06 -10.54 7.42
N ALA A 74 4.90 -10.53 6.11
CA ALA A 74 4.56 -9.33 5.33
C ALA A 74 3.82 -9.65 4.03
N PHE A 75 3.14 -8.64 3.49
CA PHE A 75 2.61 -8.68 2.13
C PHE A 75 3.72 -8.27 1.17
N VAL A 76 4.09 -9.17 0.25
CA VAL A 76 5.25 -8.99 -0.64
C VAL A 76 4.87 -9.20 -2.10
N ALA A 77 5.49 -8.45 -3.01
CA ALA A 77 5.42 -8.74 -4.44
C ALA A 77 6.15 -10.05 -4.76
N TRP A 78 5.52 -10.94 -5.53
CA TRP A 78 6.06 -12.28 -5.79
C TRP A 78 6.56 -12.41 -7.24
N PRO A 79 7.86 -12.69 -7.45
CA PRO A 79 8.45 -12.68 -8.77
C PRO A 79 7.97 -13.83 -9.68
N TRP A 80 7.51 -14.92 -9.10
CA TRP A 80 7.06 -16.11 -9.83
C TRP A 80 5.54 -16.14 -9.97
N THR A 81 4.95 -14.95 -10.18
CA THR A 81 3.53 -14.79 -10.47
C THR A 81 3.30 -14.88 -11.97
N VAL A 82 2.32 -15.68 -12.38
CA VAL A 82 1.88 -15.81 -13.76
C VAL A 82 0.39 -15.61 -13.81
N MET A 83 -0.07 -14.65 -14.63
CA MET A 83 -1.47 -14.38 -14.88
C MET A 83 -1.80 -14.75 -16.32
N ALA A 84 -2.84 -15.54 -16.54
CA ALA A 84 -3.38 -15.83 -17.84
C ALA A 84 -4.86 -16.21 -17.71
N GLU A 85 -5.69 -15.88 -18.71
CA GLU A 85 -7.12 -16.21 -18.75
C GLU A 85 -7.88 -15.81 -17.47
N GLY A 86 -7.54 -14.66 -16.90
CA GLY A 86 -8.15 -14.14 -15.67
C GLY A 86 -7.79 -14.89 -14.41
N ARG A 87 -6.77 -15.77 -14.42
CA ARG A 87 -6.31 -16.55 -13.27
C ARG A 87 -4.85 -16.28 -12.96
N GLY A 88 -4.59 -15.71 -11.78
CA GLY A 88 -3.25 -15.55 -11.22
C GLY A 88 -2.77 -16.82 -10.51
N ARG A 89 -1.50 -17.14 -10.69
CA ARG A 89 -0.83 -18.27 -10.04
C ARG A 89 0.46 -17.81 -9.41
N TYR A 90 0.66 -18.13 -8.15
CA TYR A 90 1.91 -17.88 -7.44
C TYR A 90 2.73 -19.17 -7.44
N LEU A 91 3.73 -19.24 -8.32
CA LEU A 91 4.56 -20.43 -8.47
C LEU A 91 5.69 -20.45 -7.41
N PRO A 92 6.17 -21.62 -7.00
CA PRO A 92 7.18 -21.70 -5.93
C PRO A 92 8.58 -21.29 -6.38
N SER A 93 8.88 -21.31 -7.69
CA SER A 93 10.21 -20.99 -8.21
C SER A 93 10.16 -20.41 -9.62
N LYS A 94 11.30 -19.88 -10.07
CA LYS A 94 11.48 -19.41 -11.45
C LYS A 94 11.23 -20.53 -12.48
N GLU A 95 11.76 -21.71 -12.20
CA GLU A 95 11.64 -22.88 -13.08
C GLU A 95 10.18 -23.28 -13.22
N ALA A 96 9.42 -23.28 -12.12
CA ALA A 96 7.99 -23.56 -12.14
C ALA A 96 7.21 -22.49 -12.94
N ALA A 97 7.58 -21.21 -12.80
CA ALA A 97 6.96 -20.15 -13.58
C ALA A 97 7.24 -20.28 -15.07
N ILE A 98 8.47 -20.60 -15.45
CA ILE A 98 8.87 -20.85 -16.84
C ILE A 98 8.06 -22.05 -17.41
N ALA A 99 7.97 -23.14 -16.68
CA ALA A 99 7.23 -24.33 -17.12
C ALA A 99 5.73 -24.02 -17.32
N GLU A 100 5.13 -23.25 -16.42
CA GLU A 100 3.73 -22.81 -16.55
C GLU A 100 3.53 -21.95 -17.82
N VAL A 101 4.42 -20.97 -18.05
CA VAL A 101 4.35 -20.12 -19.26
C VAL A 101 4.47 -20.96 -20.52
N GLN A 102 5.40 -21.94 -20.55
CA GLN A 102 5.56 -22.84 -21.69
C GLN A 102 4.30 -23.68 -21.95
N ALA A 103 3.69 -24.21 -20.87
CA ALA A 103 2.47 -24.98 -20.95
C ALA A 103 1.27 -24.14 -21.47
N LEU A 104 1.18 -22.88 -21.07
CA LEU A 104 0.17 -21.95 -21.55
C LEU A 104 0.36 -21.63 -23.04
N LYS A 105 1.60 -21.34 -23.44
CA LYS A 105 1.94 -21.08 -24.85
C LYS A 105 1.69 -22.29 -25.73
N ALA A 106 1.95 -23.50 -25.26
CA ALA A 106 1.65 -24.74 -25.99
C ALA A 106 0.14 -24.96 -26.23
N LYS A 107 -0.70 -24.35 -25.38
CA LYS A 107 -2.16 -24.33 -25.57
C LYS A 107 -2.66 -23.18 -26.46
N GLY A 108 -1.74 -22.37 -27.02
CA GLY A 108 -2.09 -21.21 -27.86
C GLY A 108 -2.46 -19.96 -27.07
N ILE A 109 -2.24 -19.93 -25.76
CA ILE A 109 -2.51 -18.75 -24.92
C ILE A 109 -1.35 -17.78 -25.10
N THR A 110 -1.65 -16.55 -25.51
CA THR A 110 -0.67 -15.50 -25.82
C THR A 110 -0.72 -14.33 -24.84
N ASN A 111 -1.87 -14.10 -24.20
CA ASN A 111 -2.00 -13.05 -23.20
C ASN A 111 -1.59 -13.59 -21.82
N ILE A 112 -0.31 -13.45 -21.51
CA ILE A 112 0.31 -13.98 -20.30
C ILE A 112 1.14 -12.87 -19.65
N ASP A 113 0.78 -12.49 -18.42
CA ASP A 113 1.51 -11.49 -17.65
C ASP A 113 2.37 -12.20 -16.60
N VAL A 114 3.59 -11.70 -16.36
CA VAL A 114 4.55 -12.39 -15.50
C VAL A 114 5.30 -11.44 -14.57
N GLY A 115 5.70 -11.99 -13.44
CA GLY A 115 6.66 -11.41 -12.53
C GLY A 115 6.11 -10.33 -11.60
N CYS A 116 7.02 -9.58 -10.97
CA CYS A 116 6.69 -8.57 -9.96
C CYS A 116 5.74 -7.48 -10.46
N MET A 117 5.83 -7.13 -11.73
CA MET A 117 5.12 -6.01 -12.36
C MET A 117 4.06 -6.48 -13.37
N GLN A 118 3.82 -7.78 -13.47
CA GLN A 118 2.87 -8.39 -14.40
C GLN A 118 3.02 -7.84 -15.83
N VAL A 119 4.25 -7.94 -16.33
CA VAL A 119 4.57 -7.53 -17.72
C VAL A 119 4.09 -8.62 -18.69
N ASN A 120 3.37 -8.20 -19.73
CA ASN A 120 2.90 -9.10 -20.78
C ASN A 120 4.07 -9.62 -21.64
N LEU A 121 4.00 -10.91 -22.07
CA LEU A 121 5.03 -11.62 -22.83
C LEU A 121 4.76 -11.55 -24.34
#